data_e6962419e96210cc9feb01d6b076c1bc
#
_entry.id   e6962419e96210cc9feb01d6b076c1bc
#
_cell.length_a   1.000
_cell.length_b   1.000
_cell.length_c   1.000
_cell.angle_alpha   90.00
_cell.angle_beta   90.00
_cell.angle_gamma   90.00
#
_symmetry.space_group_name_H-M   'P 1'
#
loop_
_entity.id
_entity.type
_entity.pdbx_description
1 polymer ?
#
loop_
_entity_poly.entity_id
_entity_poly.type
_entity_poly.pdbx_seq_one_letter_code
_entity_poly.pdbx_strand_id
1 'polypeptide(L)'
;MTGKTRIWFNRGFSLAPIAGLMRAADHTLDVFVSVSHQSAHYNGPTETWIDGGDLEPDDKDGYLQWVREMIAVHEIDIFIPTRRRALVASASLPCRVHLPASIPTLEILDDKFLFAAEFAGEEHHLPTHLAQGSDDLERLLDGWPTSEGEPGPCVKPRNGVNGLGFWRLMDVSPLAHLQDSERRRIRPEQYLSAVRGQELRGPIDDIVVMPYLPGPEISFDILATHVKMLKYAARTKLGTGRQHIVSRHPLEDLVASIVAKFSLHGVVNAHFRRAEDGRCMLLEINARPAGGVVYADQV
;
A
#
# COMPACT_ATOMS: atom_id res chain seq x y z
N MET A 1 30.88 17.34 18.87
CA MET A 1 29.62 16.57 19.02
C MET A 1 29.05 16.45 17.63
N THR A 2 29.06 15.27 17.04
CA THR A 2 28.36 15.04 15.75
C THR A 2 26.88 15.23 16.02
N GLY A 3 26.26 16.20 15.34
CA GLY A 3 24.82 16.44 15.45
C GLY A 3 24.03 15.19 15.08
N LYS A 4 22.79 15.09 15.56
CA LYS A 4 21.89 13.99 15.18
C LYS A 4 21.49 14.12 13.72
N THR A 5 21.31 12.97 13.04
CA THR A 5 20.71 12.95 11.69
C THR A 5 19.19 13.09 11.80
N ARG A 6 18.65 14.11 11.14
CA ARG A 6 17.23 14.47 11.17
C ARG A 6 16.50 13.90 9.95
N ILE A 7 15.58 12.97 10.18
CA ILE A 7 14.82 12.25 9.15
C ILE A 7 13.36 12.63 9.25
N TRP A 8 12.75 12.95 8.11
CA TRP A 8 11.31 13.25 8.04
C TRP A 8 10.59 12.31 7.09
N PHE A 9 9.47 11.73 7.58
CA PHE A 9 8.48 11.01 6.78
C PHE A 9 7.23 11.87 6.63
N ASN A 10 6.79 12.16 5.40
CA ASN A 10 5.50 12.80 5.20
C ASN A 10 4.39 11.74 5.15
N ARG A 11 3.31 12.02 5.87
CA ARG A 11 1.99 11.41 5.79
C ARG A 11 1.95 9.90 5.56
N GLY A 12 1.79 9.12 6.60
CA GLY A 12 1.58 7.67 6.51
C GLY A 12 0.94 7.09 7.75
N PHE A 13 0.12 6.07 7.56
CA PHE A 13 -0.38 5.25 8.66
C PHE A 13 0.79 4.60 9.39
N SER A 14 0.74 4.58 10.71
CA SER A 14 1.72 3.91 11.58
C SER A 14 3.18 4.40 11.48
N LEU A 15 3.44 5.53 10.84
CA LEU A 15 4.80 6.08 10.78
C LEU A 15 5.29 6.58 12.14
N ALA A 16 4.41 7.12 12.98
CA ALA A 16 4.80 7.61 14.30
C ALA A 16 5.34 6.50 15.22
N PRO A 17 4.73 5.30 15.33
CA PRO A 17 5.33 4.17 16.01
C PRO A 17 6.67 3.73 15.40
N ILE A 18 6.79 3.70 14.07
CA ILE A 18 8.05 3.36 13.38
C ILE A 18 9.14 4.38 13.71
N ALA A 19 8.82 5.67 13.70
CA ALA A 19 9.75 6.72 14.12
C ALA A 19 10.21 6.52 15.58
N GLY A 20 9.31 6.11 16.46
CA GLY A 20 9.65 5.76 17.84
C GLY A 20 10.65 4.60 17.92
N LEU A 21 10.42 3.52 17.16
CA LEU A 21 11.34 2.37 17.11
C LEU A 21 12.71 2.78 16.53
N MET A 22 12.75 3.60 15.48
CA MET A 22 14.02 4.08 14.91
C MET A 22 14.85 4.87 15.93
N ARG A 23 14.21 5.80 16.66
CA ARG A 23 14.90 6.57 17.73
C ARG A 23 15.36 5.72 18.90
N ALA A 24 14.57 4.69 19.24
CA ALA A 24 14.95 3.74 20.30
C ALA A 24 16.13 2.87 19.87
N ALA A 25 16.19 2.49 18.59
CA ALA A 25 17.27 1.67 18.04
C ALA A 25 18.57 2.46 17.83
N ASP A 26 18.48 3.74 17.51
CA ASP A 26 19.65 4.60 17.27
C ASP A 26 19.40 6.03 17.80
N HIS A 27 20.05 6.37 18.90
CA HIS A 27 19.96 7.67 19.56
C HIS A 27 20.60 8.82 18.78
N THR A 28 21.33 8.53 17.71
CA THR A 28 21.88 9.55 16.78
C THR A 28 20.86 10.02 15.77
N LEU A 29 19.65 9.45 15.75
CA LEU A 29 18.56 9.84 14.88
C LEU A 29 17.52 10.69 15.61
N ASP A 30 17.10 11.78 14.97
CA ASP A 30 15.84 12.47 15.25
C ASP A 30 14.89 12.19 14.09
N VAL A 31 13.74 11.59 14.38
CA VAL A 31 12.79 11.16 13.35
C VAL A 31 11.48 11.90 13.51
N PHE A 32 11.09 12.61 12.47
CA PHE A 32 9.89 13.43 12.39
C PHE A 32 8.84 12.76 11.49
N VAL A 33 7.57 13.00 11.79
CA VAL A 33 6.44 12.45 11.01
C VAL A 33 5.40 13.53 10.82
N SER A 34 4.96 13.79 9.60
CA SER A 34 3.73 14.54 9.37
C SER A 34 2.55 13.58 9.16
N VAL A 35 1.38 13.98 9.66
CA VAL A 35 0.16 13.18 9.64
C VAL A 35 -0.95 13.90 8.90
N SER A 36 -1.96 13.17 8.43
CA SER A 36 -3.13 13.81 7.84
C SER A 36 -3.94 14.57 8.88
N HIS A 37 -4.68 15.59 8.45
CA HIS A 37 -5.58 16.34 9.32
C HIS A 37 -6.60 15.42 10.03
N GLN A 38 -7.09 14.38 9.33
CA GLN A 38 -7.99 13.38 9.91
C GLN A 38 -7.33 12.52 11.00
N SER A 39 -6.00 12.45 11.00
CA SER A 39 -5.20 11.71 12.00
C SER A 39 -4.61 12.61 13.08
N ALA A 40 -4.96 13.90 13.10
CA ALA A 40 -4.40 14.90 14.03
C ALA A 40 -4.73 14.65 15.51
N HIS A 41 -5.73 13.81 15.79
CA HIS A 41 -6.04 13.35 17.16
C HIS A 41 -5.12 12.24 17.68
N TYR A 42 -4.19 11.78 16.85
CA TYR A 42 -3.21 10.80 17.27
C TYR A 42 -2.19 11.45 18.20
N ASN A 43 -2.14 11.00 19.46
CA ASN A 43 -1.12 11.38 20.43
C ASN A 43 0.23 10.75 20.05
N GLY A 44 0.79 11.22 18.94
CA GLY A 44 2.10 10.81 18.47
C GLY A 44 3.23 11.47 19.26
N PRO A 45 4.48 11.15 18.94
CA PRO A 45 5.64 11.82 19.52
C PRO A 45 5.60 13.33 19.24
N THR A 46 6.28 14.09 20.06
CA THR A 46 6.32 15.57 20.02
C THR A 46 6.80 16.14 18.67
N GLU A 47 7.44 15.32 17.83
CA GLU A 47 7.94 15.65 16.50
C GLU A 47 6.92 15.34 15.38
N THR A 48 5.64 15.31 15.70
CA THR A 48 4.56 15.08 14.73
C THR A 48 3.84 16.39 14.42
N TRP A 49 3.59 16.67 13.14
CA TRP A 49 2.82 17.83 12.69
C TRP A 49 1.86 17.47 11.53
N ILE A 50 0.90 18.38 11.24
CA ILE A 50 -0.07 18.18 10.16
C ILE A 50 0.60 18.40 8.81
N ASP A 51 0.35 17.50 7.86
CA ASP A 51 0.83 17.61 6.48
C ASP A 51 0.08 18.72 5.72
N GLY A 52 0.81 19.70 5.18
CA GLY A 52 0.25 20.81 4.44
C GLY A 52 -0.56 20.42 3.19
N GLY A 53 -0.29 19.25 2.63
CA GLY A 53 -1.04 18.70 1.50
C GLY A 53 -2.49 18.31 1.80
N ASP A 54 -2.84 18.19 3.08
CA ASP A 54 -4.24 17.98 3.49
C ASP A 54 -5.06 19.27 3.50
N LEU A 55 -4.39 20.40 3.67
CA LEU A 55 -5.05 21.69 3.75
C LEU A 55 -5.47 22.19 2.37
N GLU A 56 -4.61 22.00 1.36
CA GLU A 56 -4.84 22.39 -0.03
C GLU A 56 -4.30 21.29 -0.98
N PRO A 57 -5.09 20.22 -1.22
CA PRO A 57 -4.60 19.04 -1.92
C PRO A 57 -4.23 19.28 -3.38
N ASP A 58 -4.78 20.30 -4.03
CA ASP A 58 -4.55 20.63 -5.44
C ASP A 58 -3.45 21.67 -5.66
N ASP A 59 -3.04 22.40 -4.62
CA ASP A 59 -1.96 23.38 -4.69
C ASP A 59 -0.59 22.67 -4.59
N LYS A 60 0.01 22.40 -5.75
CA LYS A 60 1.32 21.76 -5.85
C LYS A 60 2.46 22.67 -5.40
N ASP A 61 2.40 23.94 -5.76
CA ASP A 61 3.46 24.92 -5.48
C ASP A 61 3.45 25.31 -4.01
N GLY A 62 2.27 25.57 -3.45
CA GLY A 62 2.11 25.80 -2.02
C GLY A 62 2.56 24.61 -1.17
N TYR A 63 2.27 23.38 -1.63
CA TYR A 63 2.78 22.19 -0.95
C TYR A 63 4.33 22.12 -0.96
N LEU A 64 4.98 22.38 -2.09
CA LEU A 64 6.44 22.38 -2.16
C LEU A 64 7.07 23.50 -1.35
N GLN A 65 6.42 24.66 -1.30
CA GLN A 65 6.86 25.75 -0.42
C GLN A 65 6.80 25.32 1.04
N TRP A 66 5.67 24.76 1.49
CA TRP A 66 5.50 24.22 2.84
C TRP A 66 6.56 23.14 3.16
N VAL A 67 6.86 22.24 2.23
CA VAL A 67 7.93 21.24 2.39
C VAL A 67 9.29 21.91 2.64
N ARG A 68 9.63 22.95 1.86
CA ARG A 68 10.90 23.68 2.06
C ARG A 68 10.97 24.38 3.41
N GLU A 69 9.86 24.96 3.84
CA GLU A 69 9.75 25.60 5.16
C GLU A 69 9.95 24.59 6.29
N MET A 70 9.30 23.42 6.20
CA MET A 70 9.46 22.35 7.20
C MET A 70 10.90 21.80 7.24
N ILE A 71 11.54 21.64 6.07
CA ILE A 71 12.95 21.24 6.00
C ILE A 71 13.84 22.25 6.71
N ALA A 72 13.60 23.55 6.47
CA ALA A 72 14.41 24.63 7.06
C ALA A 72 14.18 24.75 8.57
N VAL A 73 12.91 24.77 9.02
CA VAL A 73 12.53 24.94 10.44
C VAL A 73 13.04 23.79 11.30
N HIS A 74 12.95 22.57 10.78
CA HIS A 74 13.36 21.37 11.50
C HIS A 74 14.77 20.90 11.15
N GLU A 75 15.50 21.64 10.30
CA GLU A 75 16.85 21.31 9.83
C GLU A 75 16.95 19.85 9.35
N ILE A 76 16.03 19.44 8.47
CA ILE A 76 15.91 18.06 7.99
C ILE A 76 17.08 17.70 7.06
N ASP A 77 17.80 16.63 7.39
CA ASP A 77 18.88 16.08 6.56
C ASP A 77 18.36 15.14 5.47
N ILE A 78 17.35 14.33 5.82
CA ILE A 78 16.80 13.30 4.94
C ILE A 78 15.27 13.39 4.94
N PHE A 79 14.69 13.61 3.77
CA PHE A 79 13.26 13.56 3.56
C PHE A 79 12.86 12.25 2.86
N ILE A 80 11.95 11.48 3.45
CA ILE A 80 11.42 10.19 2.92
C ILE A 80 9.95 10.39 2.58
N PRO A 81 9.61 10.80 1.35
CA PRO A 81 8.24 11.03 0.95
C PRO A 81 7.49 9.70 0.78
N THR A 82 6.38 9.54 1.48
CA THR A 82 5.43 8.43 1.32
C THR A 82 4.22 8.83 0.48
N ARG A 83 4.03 10.13 0.26
CA ARG A 83 3.00 10.75 -0.58
C ARG A 83 3.60 11.81 -1.49
N ARG A 84 2.94 12.08 -2.63
CA ARG A 84 3.37 13.09 -3.61
C ARG A 84 4.82 12.89 -4.09
N ARG A 85 5.25 11.63 -4.19
CA ARG A 85 6.65 11.25 -4.46
C ARG A 85 7.19 11.86 -5.76
N ALA A 86 6.40 11.80 -6.84
CA ALA A 86 6.78 12.37 -8.13
C ALA A 86 6.96 13.90 -8.04
N LEU A 87 6.04 14.61 -7.37
CA LEU A 87 6.13 16.05 -7.14
C LEU A 87 7.38 16.42 -6.33
N VAL A 88 7.64 15.69 -5.24
CA VAL A 88 8.82 15.90 -4.40
C VAL A 88 10.11 15.60 -5.17
N ALA A 89 10.14 14.53 -5.96
CA ALA A 89 11.31 14.15 -6.75
C ALA A 89 11.65 15.14 -7.86
N SER A 90 10.66 15.84 -8.41
CA SER A 90 10.87 16.88 -9.42
C SER A 90 11.37 18.21 -8.85
N ALA A 91 11.31 18.36 -7.52
CA ALA A 91 11.68 19.62 -6.85
C ALA A 91 13.14 19.60 -6.38
N SER A 92 13.81 20.76 -6.50
CA SER A 92 15.08 21.00 -5.81
C SER A 92 14.80 21.31 -4.34
N LEU A 93 15.18 20.41 -3.44
CA LEU A 93 15.02 20.56 -2.00
C LEU A 93 16.37 20.68 -1.31
N PRO A 94 16.47 21.45 -0.20
CA PRO A 94 17.74 21.66 0.50
C PRO A 94 18.13 20.51 1.45
N CYS A 95 17.67 19.29 1.17
CA CYS A 95 18.00 18.08 1.91
C CYS A 95 18.10 16.89 0.96
N ARG A 96 18.60 15.76 1.45
CA ARG A 96 18.58 14.50 0.68
C ARG A 96 17.16 13.93 0.63
N VAL A 97 16.61 13.76 -0.56
CA VAL A 97 15.35 13.01 -0.75
C VAL A 97 15.68 11.55 -0.94
N HIS A 98 15.05 10.68 -0.14
CA HIS A 98 15.18 9.23 -0.25
C HIS A 98 13.89 8.65 -0.83
N LEU A 99 14.00 8.03 -2.02
CA LEU A 99 12.91 7.28 -2.67
C LEU A 99 13.22 5.78 -2.63
N PRO A 100 12.23 4.94 -2.38
CA PRO A 100 12.42 3.48 -2.32
C PRO A 100 12.62 2.82 -3.68
N ALA A 101 12.35 3.52 -4.78
CA ALA A 101 12.62 3.14 -6.16
C ALA A 101 12.57 4.38 -7.08
N SER A 102 12.83 4.20 -8.39
CA SER A 102 12.63 5.25 -9.39
C SER A 102 11.13 5.63 -9.48
N ILE A 103 10.83 6.86 -9.92
CA ILE A 103 9.44 7.31 -10.07
C ILE A 103 8.64 6.40 -11.02
N PRO A 104 9.14 6.02 -12.21
CA PRO A 104 8.42 5.06 -13.06
C PRO A 104 8.13 3.72 -12.37
N THR A 105 9.08 3.20 -11.59
CA THR A 105 8.86 1.99 -10.79
C THR A 105 7.76 2.21 -9.75
N LEU A 106 7.79 3.34 -9.04
CA LEU A 106 6.78 3.65 -8.02
C LEU A 106 5.37 3.80 -8.62
N GLU A 107 5.26 4.33 -9.83
CA GLU A 107 3.98 4.42 -10.56
C GLU A 107 3.43 3.03 -10.90
N ILE A 108 4.29 2.10 -11.35
CA ILE A 108 3.91 0.70 -11.58
C ILE A 108 3.45 0.04 -10.26
N LEU A 109 4.20 0.22 -9.16
CA LEU A 109 3.87 -0.40 -7.88
C LEU A 109 2.59 0.16 -7.24
N ASP A 110 2.23 1.41 -7.51
CA ASP A 110 1.00 2.05 -7.01
C ASP A 110 -0.24 1.70 -7.84
N ASP A 111 -0.06 1.20 -9.06
CA ASP A 111 -1.11 0.83 -10.01
C ASP A 111 -1.32 -0.68 -10.05
N LYS A 112 -2.44 -1.17 -9.53
CA LYS A 112 -2.68 -2.62 -9.40
C LYS A 112 -2.74 -3.36 -10.73
N PHE A 113 -3.19 -2.69 -11.80
CA PHE A 113 -3.26 -3.30 -13.12
C PHE A 113 -1.88 -3.39 -13.78
N LEU A 114 -1.11 -2.30 -13.77
CA LEU A 114 0.26 -2.30 -14.28
C LEU A 114 1.14 -3.26 -13.49
N PHE A 115 1.01 -3.25 -12.16
CA PHE A 115 1.74 -4.16 -11.28
C PHE A 115 1.47 -5.63 -11.62
N ALA A 116 0.21 -6.01 -11.78
CA ALA A 116 -0.13 -7.38 -12.16
C ALA A 116 0.44 -7.76 -13.53
N ALA A 117 0.43 -6.85 -14.50
CA ALA A 117 0.98 -7.08 -15.84
C ALA A 117 2.49 -7.38 -15.81
N GLU A 118 3.25 -6.82 -14.85
CA GLU A 118 4.68 -7.10 -14.67
C GLU A 118 5.01 -8.56 -14.34
N PHE A 119 4.03 -9.31 -13.86
CA PHE A 119 4.17 -10.73 -13.47
C PHE A 119 3.37 -11.66 -14.39
N ALA A 120 2.86 -11.17 -15.52
CA ALA A 120 2.08 -11.99 -16.45
C ALA A 120 2.87 -13.23 -16.92
N GLY A 121 2.27 -14.40 -16.72
CA GLY A 121 2.91 -15.69 -17.05
C GLY A 121 3.83 -16.26 -15.97
N GLU A 122 4.08 -15.56 -14.86
CA GLU A 122 4.82 -16.08 -13.72
C GLU A 122 3.90 -16.88 -12.77
N GLU A 123 4.45 -17.82 -12.00
CA GLU A 123 3.70 -18.72 -11.10
C GLU A 123 2.87 -17.97 -10.06
N HIS A 124 3.37 -16.83 -9.57
CA HIS A 124 2.75 -16.05 -8.51
C HIS A 124 1.87 -14.91 -9.03
N HIS A 125 1.65 -14.86 -10.34
CA HIS A 125 0.82 -13.86 -11.00
C HIS A 125 -0.64 -13.99 -10.57
N LEU A 126 -1.23 -12.90 -10.09
CA LEU A 126 -2.67 -12.78 -9.88
C LEU A 126 -3.32 -12.17 -11.11
N PRO A 127 -4.08 -12.95 -11.91
CA PRO A 127 -4.78 -12.40 -13.07
C PRO A 127 -5.64 -11.22 -12.66
N THR A 128 -5.44 -10.08 -13.32
CA THR A 128 -6.10 -8.82 -12.98
C THR A 128 -6.61 -8.17 -14.26
N HIS A 129 -7.90 -7.89 -14.31
CA HIS A 129 -8.58 -7.29 -15.45
C HIS A 129 -8.98 -5.85 -15.12
N LEU A 130 -8.93 -4.97 -16.11
CA LEU A 130 -9.29 -3.57 -15.98
C LEU A 130 -10.73 -3.35 -16.49
N ALA A 131 -11.54 -2.67 -15.68
CA ALA A 131 -12.83 -2.12 -16.06
C ALA A 131 -12.78 -0.60 -15.95
N GLN A 132 -12.98 0.10 -17.08
CA GLN A 132 -12.97 1.56 -17.18
C GLN A 132 -14.39 2.16 -17.08
N GLY A 133 -15.37 1.32 -16.81
CA GLY A 133 -16.77 1.71 -16.64
C GLY A 133 -17.66 0.49 -16.38
N SER A 134 -18.95 0.77 -16.25
CA SER A 134 -19.95 -0.26 -15.96
C SER A 134 -20.07 -1.32 -17.07
N ASP A 135 -19.92 -0.92 -18.35
CA ASP A 135 -20.03 -1.86 -19.48
C ASP A 135 -18.85 -2.85 -19.51
N ASP A 136 -17.63 -2.37 -19.21
CA ASP A 136 -16.47 -3.24 -19.06
C ASP A 136 -16.64 -4.19 -17.89
N LEU A 137 -17.08 -3.65 -16.76
CA LEU A 137 -17.35 -4.44 -15.56
C LEU A 137 -18.38 -5.53 -15.82
N GLU A 138 -19.49 -5.20 -16.46
CA GLU A 138 -20.54 -6.18 -16.80
C GLU A 138 -19.98 -7.30 -17.69
N ARG A 139 -19.27 -6.97 -18.78
CA ARG A 139 -18.64 -7.97 -19.65
C ARG A 139 -17.68 -8.89 -18.92
N LEU A 140 -16.88 -8.35 -17.99
CA LEU A 140 -15.96 -9.15 -17.18
C LEU A 140 -16.69 -10.06 -16.22
N LEU A 141 -17.80 -9.62 -15.62
CA LEU A 141 -18.58 -10.41 -14.69
C LEU A 141 -19.37 -11.51 -15.43
N ASP A 142 -19.95 -11.23 -16.59
CA ASP A 142 -20.65 -12.20 -17.43
C ASP A 142 -19.73 -13.30 -17.94
N GLY A 143 -18.48 -12.97 -18.24
CA GLY A 143 -17.44 -13.91 -18.66
C GLY A 143 -16.70 -14.58 -17.51
N TRP A 144 -17.04 -14.30 -16.25
CA TRP A 144 -16.31 -14.85 -15.11
C TRP A 144 -16.55 -16.36 -14.96
N PRO A 145 -15.51 -17.16 -14.73
CA PRO A 145 -15.68 -18.59 -14.53
C PRO A 145 -16.61 -18.88 -13.34
N THR A 146 -17.63 -19.74 -13.58
CA THR A 146 -18.63 -20.12 -12.57
C THR A 146 -18.54 -21.60 -12.20
N SER A 147 -17.50 -22.31 -12.64
CA SER A 147 -17.27 -23.72 -12.33
C SER A 147 -17.07 -23.92 -10.82
N GLU A 148 -17.50 -25.08 -10.33
CA GLU A 148 -17.28 -25.45 -8.94
C GLU A 148 -15.78 -25.45 -8.61
N GLY A 149 -15.40 -24.77 -7.52
CA GLY A 149 -14.00 -24.61 -7.11
C GLY A 149 -13.28 -23.41 -7.72
N GLU A 150 -13.87 -22.72 -8.71
CA GLU A 150 -13.27 -21.48 -9.20
C GLU A 150 -13.52 -20.32 -8.23
N PRO A 151 -12.51 -19.48 -7.96
CA PRO A 151 -12.68 -18.35 -7.06
C PRO A 151 -13.58 -17.29 -7.69
N GLY A 152 -14.63 -16.90 -6.98
CA GLY A 152 -15.48 -15.78 -7.40
C GLY A 152 -14.67 -14.47 -7.53
N PRO A 153 -15.21 -13.48 -8.26
CA PRO A 153 -14.52 -12.22 -8.47
C PRO A 153 -14.48 -11.35 -7.22
N CYS A 154 -13.43 -10.56 -7.11
CA CYS A 154 -13.42 -9.40 -6.24
C CYS A 154 -12.97 -8.15 -7.02
N VAL A 155 -13.37 -7.00 -6.53
CA VAL A 155 -13.11 -5.70 -7.16
C VAL A 155 -12.37 -4.78 -6.21
N LYS A 156 -11.54 -3.89 -6.79
CA LYS A 156 -10.84 -2.81 -6.08
C LYS A 156 -10.72 -1.61 -7.01
N PRO A 157 -10.58 -0.38 -6.50
CA PRO A 157 -10.07 0.72 -7.31
C PRO A 157 -8.66 0.39 -7.84
N ARG A 158 -8.39 0.75 -9.10
CA ARG A 158 -7.08 0.59 -9.74
C ARG A 158 -5.97 1.18 -8.88
N ASN A 159 -6.19 2.41 -8.42
CA ASN A 159 -5.32 3.10 -7.47
C ASN A 159 -6.02 3.18 -6.11
N GLY A 160 -5.29 2.95 -5.02
CA GLY A 160 -5.87 3.02 -3.67
C GLY A 160 -5.05 2.23 -2.66
N VAL A 161 -5.27 2.54 -1.39
CA VAL A 161 -4.51 2.01 -0.26
C VAL A 161 -5.43 1.39 0.79
N ASN A 162 -4.88 0.56 1.66
CA ASN A 162 -5.57 0.02 2.85
C ASN A 162 -6.84 -0.78 2.54
N GLY A 163 -6.95 -1.35 1.33
CA GLY A 163 -8.13 -2.11 0.91
C GLY A 163 -9.41 -1.28 0.82
N LEU A 164 -9.33 0.05 0.74
CA LEU A 164 -10.49 0.89 0.48
C LEU A 164 -11.10 0.52 -0.87
N GLY A 165 -12.43 0.45 -0.93
CA GLY A 165 -13.16 0.08 -2.15
C GLY A 165 -13.07 -1.41 -2.54
N PHE A 166 -12.43 -2.27 -1.72
CA PHE A 166 -12.46 -3.70 -1.95
C PHE A 166 -13.83 -4.29 -1.67
N TRP A 167 -14.37 -5.08 -2.61
CA TRP A 167 -15.57 -5.89 -2.43
C TRP A 167 -15.39 -7.28 -3.04
N ARG A 168 -15.85 -8.29 -2.32
CA ARG A 168 -16.04 -9.65 -2.85
C ARG A 168 -17.41 -9.73 -3.47
N LEU A 169 -17.46 -10.05 -4.76
CA LEU A 169 -18.71 -10.22 -5.48
C LEU A 169 -19.18 -11.68 -5.35
N MET A 170 -20.34 -11.89 -4.75
CA MET A 170 -20.87 -13.23 -4.51
C MET A 170 -22.36 -13.19 -4.23
N ASP A 171 -23.03 -14.34 -4.40
CA ASP A 171 -24.44 -14.46 -4.03
C ASP A 171 -24.60 -14.45 -2.50
N VAL A 172 -25.16 -13.35 -2.01
CA VAL A 172 -25.47 -13.11 -0.59
C VAL A 172 -26.83 -12.42 -0.47
N SER A 173 -27.35 -12.32 0.76
CA SER A 173 -28.54 -11.49 1.00
C SER A 173 -28.36 -10.09 0.43
N PRO A 174 -29.36 -9.51 -0.25
CA PRO A 174 -29.29 -8.15 -0.78
C PRO A 174 -28.89 -7.09 0.24
N LEU A 175 -29.19 -7.29 1.52
CA LEU A 175 -28.84 -6.37 2.61
C LEU A 175 -27.50 -6.68 3.28
N ALA A 176 -26.79 -7.74 2.87
CA ALA A 176 -25.57 -8.19 3.55
C ALA A 176 -24.51 -7.09 3.66
N HIS A 177 -24.31 -6.28 2.59
CA HIS A 177 -23.32 -5.21 2.57
C HIS A 177 -23.68 -4.02 3.50
N LEU A 178 -24.98 -3.84 3.82
CA LEU A 178 -25.43 -2.82 4.77
C LEU A 178 -25.41 -3.33 6.21
N GLN A 179 -25.72 -4.62 6.44
CA GLN A 179 -25.79 -5.22 7.77
C GLN A 179 -24.40 -5.55 8.33
N ASP A 180 -23.45 -5.91 7.46
CA ASP A 180 -22.10 -6.31 7.84
C ASP A 180 -21.08 -5.84 6.77
N SER A 181 -20.88 -4.54 6.72
CA SER A 181 -19.99 -3.88 5.75
C SER A 181 -18.53 -4.31 5.90
N GLU A 182 -18.11 -4.72 7.10
CA GLU A 182 -16.74 -5.16 7.39
C GLU A 182 -16.38 -6.46 6.65
N ARG A 183 -17.35 -7.31 6.35
CA ARG A 183 -17.14 -8.52 5.54
C ARG A 183 -16.96 -8.22 4.06
N ARG A 184 -17.30 -7.00 3.63
CA ARG A 184 -17.10 -6.51 2.26
C ARG A 184 -17.62 -7.48 1.18
N ARG A 185 -18.84 -7.97 1.37
CA ARG A 185 -19.54 -8.88 0.45
C ARG A 185 -20.76 -8.19 -0.12
N ILE A 186 -20.92 -8.26 -1.43
CA ILE A 186 -22.03 -7.65 -2.16
C ILE A 186 -22.39 -8.51 -3.37
N ARG A 187 -23.63 -8.47 -3.79
CA ARG A 187 -24.05 -9.12 -5.03
C ARG A 187 -23.48 -8.39 -6.25
N PRO A 188 -23.06 -9.13 -7.31
CA PRO A 188 -22.54 -8.52 -8.53
C PRO A 188 -23.47 -7.44 -9.12
N GLU A 189 -24.80 -7.74 -9.19
CA GLU A 189 -25.79 -6.84 -9.78
C GLU A 189 -25.96 -5.55 -8.95
N GLN A 190 -25.82 -5.63 -7.64
CA GLN A 190 -25.90 -4.46 -6.76
C GLN A 190 -24.66 -3.57 -6.92
N TYR A 191 -23.47 -4.19 -7.01
CA TYR A 191 -22.24 -3.44 -7.24
C TYR A 191 -22.28 -2.76 -8.61
N LEU A 192 -22.66 -3.47 -9.67
CA LEU A 192 -22.81 -2.93 -11.02
C LEU A 192 -23.83 -1.79 -11.06
N SER A 193 -24.97 -1.94 -10.38
CA SER A 193 -25.98 -0.89 -10.28
C SER A 193 -25.43 0.38 -9.58
N ALA A 194 -24.61 0.21 -8.55
CA ALA A 194 -23.97 1.34 -7.85
C ALA A 194 -22.96 2.06 -8.77
N VAL A 195 -22.17 1.31 -9.55
CA VAL A 195 -21.23 1.87 -10.54
C VAL A 195 -22.00 2.67 -11.59
N ARG A 196 -23.04 2.12 -12.20
CA ARG A 196 -23.92 2.81 -13.16
C ARG A 196 -24.55 4.09 -12.59
N GLY A 197 -25.02 4.01 -11.34
CA GLY A 197 -25.58 5.15 -10.64
C GLY A 197 -24.57 6.25 -10.38
N GLN A 198 -23.30 5.91 -10.19
CA GLN A 198 -22.22 6.89 -10.02
C GLN A 198 -21.84 7.52 -11.37
N GLU A 199 -21.77 6.76 -12.44
CA GLU A 199 -21.47 7.27 -13.79
C GLU A 199 -22.47 8.34 -14.26
N LEU A 200 -23.73 8.20 -13.87
CA LEU A 200 -24.76 9.24 -14.15
C LEU A 200 -24.50 10.57 -13.41
N ARG A 201 -23.65 10.57 -12.38
CA ARG A 201 -23.31 11.76 -11.58
C ARG A 201 -21.94 12.33 -11.92
N GLY A 202 -21.07 11.54 -12.55
CA GLY A 202 -19.72 11.94 -12.93
C GLY A 202 -18.81 10.75 -13.18
N PRO A 203 -17.57 10.97 -13.58
CA PRO A 203 -16.62 9.90 -13.86
C PRO A 203 -16.37 9.04 -12.62
N ILE A 204 -16.06 7.77 -12.86
CA ILE A 204 -15.60 6.84 -11.85
C ILE A 204 -14.10 6.57 -12.04
N ASP A 205 -13.45 6.19 -10.95
CA ASP A 205 -12.09 5.64 -11.01
C ASP A 205 -12.11 4.25 -11.66
N ASP A 206 -11.07 3.93 -12.42
CA ASP A 206 -10.87 2.59 -12.97
C ASP A 206 -10.94 1.52 -11.88
N ILE A 207 -11.59 0.40 -12.20
CA ILE A 207 -11.77 -0.74 -11.29
C ILE A 207 -10.93 -1.90 -11.80
N VAL A 208 -10.25 -2.61 -10.91
CA VAL A 208 -9.63 -3.89 -11.21
C VAL A 208 -10.49 -5.03 -10.68
N VAL A 209 -10.68 -6.05 -11.54
CA VAL A 209 -11.40 -7.29 -11.24
C VAL A 209 -10.39 -8.43 -11.20
N MET A 210 -10.40 -9.22 -10.13
CA MET A 210 -9.43 -10.29 -9.92
C MET A 210 -10.07 -11.46 -9.15
N PRO A 211 -9.51 -12.68 -9.20
CA PRO A 211 -9.96 -13.79 -8.35
C PRO A 211 -9.89 -13.45 -6.87
N TYR A 212 -10.91 -13.79 -6.12
CA TYR A 212 -10.86 -13.69 -4.65
C TYR A 212 -9.95 -14.78 -4.09
N LEU A 213 -9.00 -14.37 -3.25
CA LEU A 213 -8.10 -15.29 -2.55
C LEU A 213 -8.54 -15.43 -1.10
N PRO A 214 -8.84 -16.65 -0.60
CA PRO A 214 -9.35 -16.85 0.76
C PRO A 214 -8.27 -16.50 1.82
N GLY A 215 -7.01 -16.65 1.50
CA GLY A 215 -5.90 -16.39 2.43
C GLY A 215 -5.37 -17.65 3.10
N PRO A 216 -4.55 -17.52 4.12
CA PRO A 216 -4.18 -16.29 4.83
C PRO A 216 -3.35 -15.31 4.00
N GLU A 217 -3.32 -14.05 4.44
CA GLU A 217 -2.39 -13.04 3.92
C GLU A 217 -1.02 -13.22 4.56
N ILE A 218 0.01 -13.11 3.72
CA ILE A 218 1.42 -13.16 4.12
C ILE A 218 2.05 -11.83 3.71
N SER A 219 2.67 -11.16 4.66
CA SER A 219 3.27 -9.83 4.48
C SER A 219 4.76 -9.91 4.79
N PHE A 220 5.60 -9.45 3.88
CA PHE A 220 7.04 -9.35 4.07
C PHE A 220 7.42 -7.90 4.34
N ASP A 221 7.93 -7.61 5.53
CA ASP A 221 8.60 -6.35 5.81
C ASP A 221 10.07 -6.52 5.45
N ILE A 222 10.55 -5.73 4.51
CA ILE A 222 11.82 -5.91 3.82
C ILE A 222 12.69 -4.69 4.03
N LEU A 223 13.94 -4.91 4.39
CA LEU A 223 15.02 -3.93 4.29
C LEU A 223 15.88 -4.26 3.08
N ALA A 224 15.97 -3.34 2.12
CA ALA A 224 16.65 -3.54 0.85
C ALA A 224 17.65 -2.43 0.53
N THR A 225 18.62 -2.73 -0.35
CA THR A 225 19.54 -1.77 -0.94
C THR A 225 19.63 -2.02 -2.45
N HIS A 226 18.87 -1.24 -3.24
CA HIS A 226 18.72 -1.27 -4.69
C HIS A 226 18.44 -2.65 -5.30
N VAL A 227 19.35 -3.59 -5.26
CA VAL A 227 19.19 -4.92 -5.88
C VAL A 227 19.29 -6.06 -4.88
N LYS A 228 19.50 -5.76 -3.61
CA LYS A 228 19.76 -6.77 -2.58
C LYS A 228 18.81 -6.62 -1.40
N MET A 229 18.08 -7.68 -1.10
CA MET A 229 17.39 -7.83 0.18
C MET A 229 18.41 -8.06 1.29
N LEU A 230 18.44 -7.18 2.29
CA LEU A 230 19.37 -7.26 3.44
C LEU A 230 18.79 -8.09 4.57
N LYS A 231 17.53 -7.82 4.90
CA LYS A 231 16.75 -8.52 5.94
C LYS A 231 15.27 -8.51 5.60
N TYR A 232 14.54 -9.43 6.18
CA TYR A 232 13.08 -9.41 6.15
C TYR A 232 12.49 -10.06 7.41
N ALA A 233 11.22 -9.76 7.67
CA ALA A 233 10.34 -10.52 8.55
C ALA A 233 9.07 -10.87 7.78
N ALA A 234 8.72 -12.16 7.74
CA ALA A 234 7.47 -12.60 7.11
C ALA A 234 6.40 -12.77 8.19
N ARG A 235 5.21 -12.18 7.97
CA ARG A 235 4.08 -12.20 8.89
C ARG A 235 2.87 -12.83 8.22
N THR A 236 2.36 -13.93 8.79
CA THR A 236 1.11 -14.56 8.35
C THR A 236 -0.03 -14.11 9.26
N LYS A 237 -1.08 -13.51 8.71
CA LYS A 237 -2.28 -13.12 9.47
C LYS A 237 -3.11 -14.35 9.82
N LEU A 238 -3.31 -14.62 11.10
CA LEU A 238 -4.08 -15.78 11.61
C LEU A 238 -5.54 -15.45 11.96
N GLY A 239 -6.02 -14.27 11.57
CA GLY A 239 -7.33 -13.74 12.02
C GLY A 239 -7.28 -13.17 13.44
N THR A 240 -8.35 -12.44 13.86
CA THR A 240 -8.48 -11.87 15.23
C THR A 240 -7.28 -11.06 15.73
N GLY A 241 -6.57 -10.39 14.83
CA GLY A 241 -5.42 -9.53 15.16
C GLY A 241 -4.11 -10.28 15.45
N ARG A 242 -4.10 -11.62 15.51
CA ARG A 242 -2.88 -12.40 15.72
C ARG A 242 -2.09 -12.57 14.42
N GLN A 243 -0.77 -12.59 14.56
CA GLN A 243 0.16 -12.82 13.45
C GLN A 243 1.21 -13.86 13.87
N HIS A 244 1.58 -14.71 12.91
CA HIS A 244 2.74 -15.59 13.04
C HIS A 244 3.90 -14.97 12.29
N ILE A 245 5.01 -14.70 12.98
CA ILE A 245 6.16 -14.01 12.44
C ILE A 245 7.32 -14.97 12.34
N VAL A 246 7.98 -14.98 11.20
CA VAL A 246 9.15 -15.83 10.94
C VAL A 246 10.25 -15.07 10.22
N SER A 247 11.50 -15.44 10.50
CA SER A 247 12.70 -14.90 9.84
C SER A 247 13.17 -15.74 8.64
N ARG A 248 12.51 -16.87 8.36
CA ARG A 248 12.74 -17.71 7.18
C ARG A 248 11.40 -18.12 6.60
N HIS A 249 11.23 -17.97 5.30
CA HIS A 249 9.98 -18.29 4.62
C HIS A 249 10.27 -18.88 3.22
N PRO A 250 9.47 -19.85 2.72
CA PRO A 250 9.68 -20.45 1.38
C PRO A 250 9.67 -19.47 0.21
N LEU A 251 9.03 -18.30 0.34
CA LEU A 251 9.01 -17.25 -0.68
C LEU A 251 10.23 -16.31 -0.63
N GLU A 252 11.25 -16.60 0.17
CA GLU A 252 12.43 -15.72 0.35
C GLU A 252 13.11 -15.38 -0.97
N ASP A 253 13.40 -16.39 -1.79
CA ASP A 253 14.07 -16.21 -3.08
C ASP A 253 13.22 -15.40 -4.06
N LEU A 254 11.90 -15.64 -4.08
CA LEU A 254 10.97 -14.83 -4.88
C LEU A 254 10.99 -13.37 -4.43
N VAL A 255 10.91 -13.12 -3.12
CA VAL A 255 10.93 -11.75 -2.58
C VAL A 255 12.27 -11.07 -2.90
N ALA A 256 13.38 -11.79 -2.82
CA ALA A 256 14.70 -11.28 -3.21
C ALA A 256 14.75 -10.92 -4.72
N SER A 257 14.18 -11.76 -5.59
CA SER A 257 14.10 -11.49 -7.02
C SER A 257 13.24 -10.25 -7.34
N ILE A 258 12.14 -10.06 -6.62
CA ILE A 258 11.28 -8.87 -6.71
C ILE A 258 12.04 -7.60 -6.31
N VAL A 259 12.80 -7.64 -5.21
CA VAL A 259 13.65 -6.53 -4.78
C VAL A 259 14.64 -6.15 -5.87
N ALA A 260 15.26 -7.13 -6.51
CA ALA A 260 16.21 -6.91 -7.60
C ALA A 260 15.50 -6.37 -8.86
N LYS A 261 14.36 -6.97 -9.28
CA LYS A 261 13.56 -6.57 -10.45
C LYS A 261 13.21 -5.09 -10.41
N PHE A 262 12.73 -4.59 -9.28
CA PHE A 262 12.30 -3.20 -9.10
C PHE A 262 13.37 -2.28 -8.50
N SER A 263 14.59 -2.77 -8.29
CA SER A 263 15.69 -2.02 -7.65
C SER A 263 15.26 -1.33 -6.36
N LEU A 264 14.53 -2.05 -5.50
CA LEU A 264 13.95 -1.49 -4.27
C LEU A 264 15.03 -1.11 -3.26
N HIS A 265 14.80 0.00 -2.55
CA HIS A 265 15.74 0.55 -1.57
C HIS A 265 15.03 1.07 -0.31
N GLY A 266 15.63 0.84 0.86
CA GLY A 266 15.04 1.20 2.15
C GLY A 266 14.05 0.17 2.67
N VAL A 267 13.05 0.62 3.42
CA VAL A 267 12.01 -0.25 4.00
C VAL A 267 10.81 -0.31 3.07
N VAL A 268 10.52 -1.49 2.57
CA VAL A 268 9.40 -1.78 1.67
C VAL A 268 8.62 -2.99 2.18
N ASN A 269 7.43 -3.21 1.64
CA ASN A 269 6.60 -4.32 2.08
C ASN A 269 5.96 -5.02 0.88
N ALA A 270 6.01 -6.36 0.83
CA ALA A 270 5.37 -7.18 -0.18
C ALA A 270 4.24 -8.01 0.44
N HIS A 271 3.08 -8.01 -0.21
CA HIS A 271 1.89 -8.76 0.22
C HIS A 271 1.59 -9.90 -0.72
N PHE A 272 1.44 -11.08 -0.13
CA PHE A 272 0.94 -12.28 -0.78
C PHE A 272 -0.35 -12.73 -0.12
N ARG A 273 -1.15 -13.48 -0.87
CA ARG A 273 -2.32 -14.13 -0.31
C ARG A 273 -2.46 -15.53 -0.88
N ARG A 274 -2.80 -16.48 -0.01
CA ARG A 274 -2.93 -17.89 -0.42
C ARG A 274 -4.24 -18.08 -1.19
N ALA A 275 -4.16 -18.75 -2.33
CA ALA A 275 -5.28 -19.25 -3.10
C ALA A 275 -5.84 -20.55 -2.51
N GLU A 276 -6.97 -21.04 -3.00
CA GLU A 276 -7.61 -22.28 -2.52
C GLU A 276 -6.74 -23.51 -2.77
N ASP A 277 -6.00 -23.53 -3.85
CA ASP A 277 -5.03 -24.59 -4.20
C ASP A 277 -3.71 -24.54 -3.38
N GLY A 278 -3.59 -23.57 -2.48
CA GLY A 278 -2.44 -23.41 -1.59
C GLY A 278 -1.32 -22.54 -2.16
N ARG A 279 -1.35 -22.15 -3.45
CA ARG A 279 -0.37 -21.24 -4.03
C ARG A 279 -0.45 -19.85 -3.38
N CYS A 280 0.71 -19.23 -3.24
CA CYS A 280 0.79 -17.85 -2.74
C CYS A 280 0.84 -16.89 -3.94
N MET A 281 -0.21 -16.10 -4.11
CA MET A 281 -0.31 -15.12 -5.19
C MET A 281 0.17 -13.76 -4.69
N LEU A 282 0.98 -13.07 -5.49
CA LEU A 282 1.50 -11.73 -5.18
C LEU A 282 0.40 -10.69 -5.40
N LEU A 283 0.04 -9.96 -4.34
CA LEU A 283 -1.03 -8.95 -4.38
C LEU A 283 -0.54 -7.56 -4.73
N GLU A 284 0.52 -7.12 -4.05
CA GLU A 284 1.04 -5.76 -4.15
C GLU A 284 2.41 -5.64 -3.49
N ILE A 285 3.14 -4.60 -3.86
CA ILE A 285 4.34 -4.14 -3.17
C ILE A 285 4.09 -2.71 -2.72
N ASN A 286 4.16 -2.49 -1.42
CA ASN A 286 4.11 -1.16 -0.84
C ASN A 286 5.53 -0.61 -0.73
N ALA A 287 5.87 0.37 -1.55
CA ALA A 287 7.16 1.05 -1.51
C ALA A 287 7.22 2.04 -0.33
N ARG A 288 6.95 1.54 0.87
CA ARG A 288 6.93 2.25 2.15
C ARG A 288 6.86 1.25 3.30
N PRO A 289 7.19 1.66 4.53
CA PRO A 289 6.94 0.84 5.71
C PRO A 289 5.47 0.48 5.86
N ALA A 290 5.17 -0.77 6.22
CA ALA A 290 3.81 -1.22 6.50
C ALA A 290 3.42 -0.95 7.95
N GLY A 291 2.11 -0.73 8.19
CA GLY A 291 1.60 -0.55 9.56
C GLY A 291 1.81 -1.74 10.48
N GLY A 292 2.02 -2.93 9.92
CA GLY A 292 2.27 -4.14 10.69
C GLY A 292 3.70 -4.32 11.20
N VAL A 293 4.65 -3.50 10.74
CA VAL A 293 6.06 -3.56 11.19
C VAL A 293 6.19 -3.39 12.72
N VAL A 294 5.33 -2.56 13.32
CA VAL A 294 5.35 -2.30 14.76
C VAL A 294 4.95 -3.50 15.63
N TYR A 295 4.35 -4.54 15.03
CA TYR A 295 4.02 -5.78 15.76
C TYR A 295 5.14 -6.82 15.68
N ALA A 296 6.17 -6.57 14.86
CA ALA A 296 7.30 -7.49 14.70
C ALA A 296 8.32 -7.41 15.86
N ASP A 297 8.22 -6.41 16.72
CA ASP A 297 9.07 -6.25 17.91
C ASP A 297 8.56 -7.02 19.15
N GLN A 298 7.40 -7.67 19.04
CA GLN A 298 6.75 -8.38 20.14
C GLN A 298 7.02 -9.89 20.13
N VAL A 299 8.01 -10.36 19.41
CA VAL A 299 8.37 -11.78 19.27
C VAL A 299 9.64 -12.12 20.02
#